data_b616b5d4fcd99b71f9ebcbdf21746416
#
_entry.id   b616b5d4fcd99b71f9ebcbdf21746416
#
_cell.length_a   1.000
_cell.length_b   1.000
_cell.length_c   1.000
_cell.angle_alpha   90.00
_cell.angle_beta   90.00
_cell.angle_gamma   90.00
#
_symmetry.space_group_name_H-M   'P 1'
#
loop_
_entity.id
_entity.type
_entity.pdbx_description
1 polymer ?
#
loop_
_entity_poly.entity_id
_entity_poly.type
_entity_poly.pdbx_seq_one_letter_code
_entity_poly.pdbx_strand_id
1 'polypeptide(L)'
;MAISGKVRVSLILSVCLLLGLAAKIVIAFARYKKAERSFASVQIGDSRTSVIGRMGKPNYHEGKCGVIHFPDKNCAVEYVFSHPFAPLVPEYYIVSFSPEDRVIESDEWDSP
;
A
#
# COMPACT_ATOMS: atom_id res chain seq x y z
N MET A 1 -23.38 -23.05 -37.11
CA MET A 1 -22.37 -23.98 -36.59
C MET A 1 -22.72 -24.28 -35.13
N ALA A 2 -22.94 -25.52 -34.79
CA ALA A 2 -23.33 -25.90 -33.44
C ALA A 2 -22.07 -26.03 -32.59
N ILE A 3 -21.95 -25.21 -31.54
CA ILE A 3 -20.85 -25.30 -30.58
C ILE A 3 -21.23 -26.40 -29.58
N SER A 4 -20.35 -27.34 -29.29
CA SER A 4 -20.61 -28.39 -28.30
C SER A 4 -20.80 -27.81 -26.91
N GLY A 5 -21.55 -28.48 -26.03
CA GLY A 5 -21.78 -28.01 -24.65
C GLY A 5 -20.48 -27.84 -23.87
N LYS A 6 -19.46 -28.72 -24.12
CA LYS A 6 -18.14 -28.59 -23.49
C LYS A 6 -17.41 -27.32 -23.90
N VAL A 7 -17.49 -26.93 -25.17
CA VAL A 7 -16.86 -25.73 -25.70
C VAL A 7 -17.55 -24.48 -25.10
N ARG A 8 -18.88 -24.51 -24.99
CA ARG A 8 -19.64 -23.40 -24.35
C ARG A 8 -19.26 -23.22 -22.90
N VAL A 9 -19.17 -24.29 -22.13
CA VAL A 9 -18.78 -24.26 -20.72
C VAL A 9 -17.33 -23.74 -20.59
N SER A 10 -16.43 -24.21 -21.43
CA SER A 10 -15.04 -23.76 -21.44
C SER A 10 -14.93 -22.26 -21.75
N LEU A 11 -15.70 -21.77 -22.74
CA LEU A 11 -15.74 -20.34 -23.08
C LEU A 11 -16.27 -19.49 -21.92
N ILE A 12 -17.36 -19.93 -21.28
CA ILE A 12 -17.95 -19.21 -20.14
C ILE A 12 -16.95 -19.14 -18.98
N LEU A 13 -16.31 -20.26 -18.65
CA LEU A 13 -15.30 -20.31 -17.60
C LEU A 13 -14.10 -19.39 -17.91
N SER A 14 -13.62 -19.39 -19.16
CA SER A 14 -12.53 -18.52 -19.59
C SER A 14 -12.90 -17.05 -19.47
N VAL A 15 -14.10 -16.67 -19.89
CA VAL A 15 -14.59 -15.29 -19.77
C VAL A 15 -14.73 -14.89 -18.31
N CYS A 16 -15.28 -15.77 -17.45
CA CYS A 16 -15.40 -15.48 -16.01
C CYS A 16 -14.02 -15.31 -15.36
N LEU A 17 -13.03 -16.12 -15.72
CA LEU A 17 -11.67 -15.99 -15.20
C LEU A 17 -11.03 -14.65 -15.63
N LEU A 18 -11.19 -14.28 -16.90
CA LEU A 18 -10.67 -13.01 -17.41
C LEU A 18 -11.33 -11.80 -16.73
N LEU A 19 -12.65 -11.84 -16.55
CA LEU A 19 -13.37 -10.77 -15.85
C LEU A 19 -12.95 -10.67 -14.39
N GLY A 20 -12.77 -11.81 -13.71
CA GLY A 20 -12.30 -11.86 -12.33
C GLY A 20 -10.89 -11.29 -12.20
N LEU A 21 -9.99 -11.62 -13.12
CA LEU A 21 -8.63 -11.10 -13.16
C LEU A 21 -8.63 -9.58 -13.42
N ALA A 22 -9.43 -9.13 -14.39
CA ALA A 22 -9.56 -7.70 -14.69
C ALA A 22 -10.09 -6.92 -13.49
N ALA A 23 -11.08 -7.46 -12.77
CA ALA A 23 -11.62 -6.84 -11.56
C ALA A 23 -10.56 -6.72 -10.47
N LYS A 24 -9.74 -7.76 -10.25
CA LYS A 24 -8.63 -7.72 -9.30
C LYS A 24 -7.59 -6.65 -9.65
N ILE A 25 -7.24 -6.53 -10.92
CA ILE A 25 -6.29 -5.53 -11.40
C ILE A 25 -6.85 -4.12 -11.16
N VAL A 26 -8.11 -3.88 -11.47
CA VAL A 26 -8.76 -2.57 -11.25
C VAL A 26 -8.79 -2.22 -9.76
N ILE A 27 -9.15 -3.17 -8.89
CA ILE A 27 -9.17 -2.97 -7.43
C ILE A 27 -7.75 -2.67 -6.91
N ALA A 28 -6.75 -3.43 -7.36
CA ALA A 28 -5.36 -3.21 -6.95
C ALA A 28 -4.86 -1.84 -7.39
N PHE A 29 -5.19 -1.42 -8.61
CA PHE A 29 -4.82 -0.10 -9.12
C PHE A 29 -5.50 1.02 -8.34
N ALA A 30 -6.78 0.86 -7.99
CA ALA A 30 -7.51 1.83 -7.17
C ALA A 30 -6.89 1.95 -5.77
N ARG A 31 -6.49 0.84 -5.15
CA ARG A 31 -5.78 0.82 -3.87
C ARG A 31 -4.43 1.52 -3.95
N TYR A 32 -3.70 1.29 -5.03
CA TYR A 32 -2.43 1.96 -5.27
C TYR A 32 -2.60 3.47 -5.35
N LYS A 33 -3.54 3.95 -6.14
CA LYS A 33 -3.83 5.37 -6.26
C LYS A 33 -4.28 5.99 -4.93
N LYS A 34 -5.10 5.28 -4.17
CA LYS A 34 -5.54 5.72 -2.84
C LYS A 34 -4.36 5.82 -1.87
N ALA A 35 -3.50 4.82 -1.84
CA ALA A 35 -2.33 4.81 -0.97
C ALA A 35 -1.37 5.96 -1.31
N GLU A 36 -1.12 6.19 -2.59
CA GLU A 36 -0.27 7.28 -3.06
C GLU A 36 -0.82 8.64 -2.65
N ARG A 37 -2.12 8.88 -2.85
CA ARG A 37 -2.77 10.13 -2.44
C ARG A 37 -2.77 10.31 -0.92
N SER A 38 -3.04 9.25 -0.18
CA SER A 38 -3.06 9.29 1.28
C SER A 38 -1.69 9.62 1.82
N PHE A 39 -0.64 8.99 1.29
CA PHE A 39 0.74 9.29 1.69
C PHE A 39 1.12 10.73 1.34
N ALA A 40 0.78 11.21 0.14
CA ALA A 40 1.04 12.58 -0.29
C ALA A 40 0.32 13.62 0.57
N SER A 41 -0.77 13.25 1.22
CA SER A 41 -1.54 14.15 2.10
C SER A 41 -0.94 14.26 3.51
N VAL A 42 -0.02 13.37 3.90
CA VAL A 42 0.62 13.40 5.21
C VAL A 42 1.57 14.58 5.30
N GLN A 43 1.41 15.39 6.33
CA GLN A 43 2.24 16.57 6.56
C GLN A 43 2.96 16.48 7.90
N ILE A 44 4.11 17.14 7.98
CA ILE A 44 4.85 17.26 9.23
C ILE A 44 3.95 17.96 10.26
N GLY A 45 3.88 17.38 11.45
CA GLY A 45 3.01 17.85 12.51
C GLY A 45 1.65 17.15 12.60
N ASP A 46 1.28 16.33 11.60
CA ASP A 46 0.06 15.54 11.67
C ASP A 46 0.12 14.55 12.83
N SER A 47 -1.04 14.28 13.46
CA SER A 47 -1.12 13.30 14.54
C SER A 47 -1.05 11.87 14.00
N ARG A 48 -0.61 10.95 14.85
CA ARG A 48 -0.63 9.51 14.54
C ARG A 48 -2.03 9.03 14.16
N THR A 49 -3.04 9.46 14.90
CA THR A 49 -4.44 9.11 14.63
C THR A 49 -4.88 9.58 13.25
N SER A 50 -4.48 10.78 12.84
CA SER A 50 -4.78 11.31 11.51
C SER A 50 -4.14 10.46 10.40
N VAL A 51 -2.89 10.06 10.58
CA VAL A 51 -2.19 9.19 9.62
C VAL A 51 -2.87 7.82 9.51
N ILE A 52 -3.24 7.20 10.63
CA ILE A 52 -3.98 5.94 10.64
C ILE A 52 -5.33 6.10 9.95
N GLY A 53 -6.03 7.21 10.17
CA GLY A 53 -7.31 7.47 9.53
C GLY A 53 -7.22 7.59 8.00
N ARG A 54 -6.11 8.10 7.49
CA ARG A 54 -5.88 8.28 6.04
C ARG A 54 -5.26 7.05 5.38
N MET A 55 -4.27 6.45 6.00
CA MET A 55 -3.47 5.38 5.42
C MET A 55 -3.83 3.98 5.94
N GLY A 56 -4.57 3.91 7.04
CA GLY A 56 -4.81 2.66 7.73
C GLY A 56 -3.63 2.28 8.63
N LYS A 57 -3.67 1.06 9.18
CA LYS A 57 -2.57 0.55 9.98
C LYS A 57 -1.39 0.17 9.07
N PRO A 58 -0.14 0.35 9.54
CA PRO A 58 1.02 -0.07 8.77
C PRO A 58 1.02 -1.59 8.59
N ASN A 59 1.32 -2.02 7.38
CA ASN A 59 1.29 -3.44 6.99
C ASN A 59 2.66 -4.08 6.86
N TYR A 60 3.73 -3.34 7.02
CA TYR A 60 5.10 -3.86 6.96
C TYR A 60 5.81 -3.78 8.30
N HIS A 61 5.84 -2.62 8.92
CA HIS A 61 6.51 -2.40 10.20
C HIS A 61 5.81 -1.30 11.00
N GLU A 62 5.70 -1.53 12.30
CA GLU A 62 5.23 -0.55 13.28
C GLU A 62 6.08 -0.71 14.53
N GLY A 63 6.84 0.30 14.88
CA GLY A 63 7.67 0.28 16.09
C GLY A 63 8.96 1.05 15.95
N LYS A 64 10.10 0.39 16.22
CA LYS A 64 11.41 1.02 16.28
C LYS A 64 11.81 1.67 14.96
N CYS A 65 12.35 2.87 15.02
CA CYS A 65 12.86 3.60 13.86
C CYS A 65 14.14 2.98 13.30
N GLY A 66 14.37 3.19 12.00
CA GLY A 66 15.61 2.79 11.36
C GLY A 66 15.60 1.41 10.72
N VAL A 67 14.42 0.82 10.48
CA VAL A 67 14.32 -0.50 9.85
C VAL A 67 14.73 -0.46 8.37
N ILE A 68 14.41 0.61 7.67
CA ILE A 68 14.67 0.73 6.23
C ILE A 68 15.71 1.81 5.94
N HIS A 69 15.66 2.93 6.65
CA HIS A 69 16.54 4.06 6.42
C HIS A 69 17.09 4.61 7.74
N PHE A 70 18.07 5.51 7.66
CA PHE A 70 18.61 6.15 8.85
C PHE A 70 17.56 7.02 9.52
N PRO A 71 17.27 6.80 10.82
CA PRO A 71 16.22 7.53 11.51
C PRO A 71 16.66 8.95 11.86
N ASP A 72 15.67 9.85 11.94
CA ASP A 72 15.86 11.15 12.59
C ASP A 72 16.12 10.94 14.08
N LYS A 73 16.90 11.82 14.69
CA LYS A 73 17.24 11.75 16.12
C LYS A 73 16.01 11.80 17.02
N ASN A 74 14.95 12.46 16.58
CA ASN A 74 13.73 12.63 17.34
C ASN A 74 12.67 11.56 17.04
N CYS A 75 13.00 10.58 16.23
CA CYS A 75 12.06 9.51 15.87
C CYS A 75 11.85 8.56 17.05
N ALA A 76 10.61 8.44 17.49
CA ALA A 76 10.21 7.50 18.53
C ALA A 76 9.56 6.25 17.95
N VAL A 77 8.73 6.41 16.92
CA VAL A 77 8.02 5.32 16.27
C VAL A 77 8.04 5.53 14.76
N GLU A 78 8.19 4.44 14.03
CA GLU A 78 8.20 4.42 12.57
C GLU A 78 7.07 3.53 12.07
N TYR A 79 6.30 4.03 11.12
CA TYR A 79 5.31 3.26 10.37
C TYR A 79 5.83 3.04 8.97
N VAL A 80 5.85 1.79 8.53
CA VAL A 80 6.25 1.44 7.16
C VAL A 80 5.08 0.74 6.48
N PHE A 81 4.67 1.28 5.35
CA PHE A 81 3.61 0.75 4.52
C PHE A 81 4.22 0.20 3.24
N SER A 82 3.93 -1.06 2.93
CA SER A 82 4.38 -1.65 1.68
C SER A 82 3.47 -1.22 0.53
N HIS A 83 4.05 -1.21 -0.68
CA HIS A 83 3.29 -0.93 -1.89
C HIS A 83 2.16 -1.95 -2.08
N PRO A 84 0.96 -1.52 -2.57
CA PRO A 84 -0.14 -2.46 -2.83
C PRO A 84 0.20 -3.59 -3.80
N PHE A 85 1.18 -3.40 -4.67
CA PHE A 85 1.67 -4.42 -5.59
C PHE A 85 2.92 -5.15 -5.08
N ALA A 86 3.24 -5.06 -3.79
CA ALA A 86 4.33 -5.83 -3.21
C ALA A 86 4.03 -7.34 -3.32
N PRO A 87 5.05 -8.17 -3.57
CA PRO A 87 6.47 -7.87 -3.69
C PRO A 87 6.94 -7.46 -5.10
N LEU A 88 6.04 -7.36 -6.09
CA LEU A 88 6.40 -7.03 -7.47
C LEU A 88 6.98 -5.62 -7.59
N VAL A 89 6.47 -4.69 -6.79
CA VAL A 89 6.97 -3.32 -6.71
C VAL A 89 7.52 -3.11 -5.29
N PRO A 90 8.85 -3.12 -5.10
CA PRO A 90 9.48 -3.01 -3.77
C PRO A 90 9.58 -1.56 -3.33
N GLU A 91 8.47 -0.88 -3.24
CA GLU A 91 8.37 0.48 -2.72
C GLU A 91 7.74 0.48 -1.33
N TYR A 92 8.22 1.39 -0.48
CA TYR A 92 7.73 1.55 0.89
C TYR A 92 7.46 3.01 1.19
N TYR A 93 6.38 3.27 1.90
CA TYR A 93 6.07 4.59 2.44
C TYR A 93 6.42 4.58 3.92
N ILE A 94 7.24 5.53 4.34
CA ILE A 94 7.75 5.60 5.71
C ILE A 94 7.24 6.87 6.34
N VAL A 95 6.62 6.75 7.52
CA VAL A 95 6.18 7.90 8.32
C VAL A 95 6.80 7.75 9.70
N SER A 96 7.57 8.75 10.11
CA SER A 96 8.24 8.77 11.41
C SER A 96 7.54 9.73 12.34
N PHE A 97 7.35 9.31 13.59
CA PHE A 97 6.66 10.07 14.63
C PHE A 97 7.61 10.44 15.77
N SER A 98 7.44 11.64 16.29
CA SER A 98 8.12 12.09 17.51
C SER A 98 7.54 11.41 18.75
N PRO A 99 8.20 11.56 19.94
CA PRO A 99 7.62 11.08 21.20
C PRO A 99 6.23 11.67 21.51
N GLU A 100 5.89 12.80 20.92
CA GLU A 100 4.59 13.45 21.09
C GLU A 100 3.55 12.95 20.07
N ASP A 101 3.81 11.86 19.36
CA ASP A 101 2.95 11.27 18.33
C ASP A 101 2.61 12.22 17.17
N ARG A 102 3.60 13.01 16.75
CA ARG A 102 3.48 13.91 15.60
C ARG A 102 4.44 13.50 14.50
N VAL A 103 3.99 13.64 13.25
CA VAL A 103 4.84 13.34 12.09
C VAL A 103 6.02 14.32 12.07
N ILE A 104 7.23 13.78 12.02
CA ILE A 104 8.48 14.55 11.87
C ILE A 104 9.14 14.34 10.52
N GLU A 105 8.82 13.22 9.86
CA GLU A 105 9.39 12.87 8.57
C GLU A 105 8.44 11.95 7.83
N SER A 106 8.31 12.15 6.52
CA SER A 106 7.63 11.20 5.63
C SER A 106 8.51 11.00 4.41
N ASP A 107 8.74 9.76 4.03
CA ASP A 107 9.66 9.42 2.96
C ASP A 107 9.16 8.22 2.16
N GLU A 108 9.59 8.14 0.92
CA GLU A 108 9.31 7.03 0.03
C GLU A 108 10.62 6.30 -0.27
N TRP A 109 10.66 5.02 -0.02
CA TRP A 109 11.85 4.20 -0.20
C TRP A 109 11.63 3.16 -1.29
N ASP A 110 12.52 3.17 -2.27
CA ASP A 110 12.56 2.16 -3.31
C ASP A 110 13.69 1.18 -2.99
N SER A 111 13.34 -0.09 -2.82
CA SER A 111 14.35 -1.12 -2.62
C SER A 111 15.11 -1.36 -3.93
N PRO A 112 16.42 -1.35 -3.91
CA PRO A 112 17.20 -1.65 -5.11
C PRO A 112 17.06 -3.10 -5.58
#